data_12638f475b6250f13e899236b88b3a20
#
_entry.id   12638f475b6250f13e899236b88b3a20
#
_cell.length_a   1.000
_cell.length_b   1.000
_cell.length_c   1.000
_cell.angle_alpha   90.00
_cell.angle_beta   90.00
_cell.angle_gamma   90.00
#
_symmetry.space_group_name_H-M   'P 1'
#
loop_
_entity.id
_entity.type
_entity.pdbx_description
1 polymer ?
#
loop_
_entity_poly.entity_id
_entity_poly.type
_entity_poly.pdbx_seq_one_letter_code
_entity_poly.pdbx_strand_id
1 'polypeptide(L)'
;MISILSLLDLSAAFDTLDHHIMLQRLSLTFGFSGTVLKWFTSYLADRQYFVIVNGQRSQPNLLEFGVPRGSVLGPVLYTMYTFPLGNVIRQCNVPFHMYADDTQLYKSAKPSETSGLIVDVQSCIEAVKAWMAPNKLKMNDDKTEIMPVSTTQKLNSLNFDNICVGTDKITLSHKAKNLGVTLDNDLSMNSHVTNI
;
A
#
# COMPACT_ATOMS: atom_id res chain seq x y z
N MET A 1 13.86 22.33 -5.83
CA MET A 1 13.10 21.39 -4.98
C MET A 1 13.68 20.01 -5.17
N ILE A 2 13.65 19.19 -4.14
CA ILE A 2 13.86 17.74 -4.16
C ILE A 2 12.55 17.13 -3.68
N SER A 3 12.07 16.13 -4.37
CA SER A 3 10.87 15.39 -3.98
C SER A 3 11.26 13.95 -3.64
N ILE A 4 10.59 13.35 -2.66
CA ILE A 4 10.66 11.91 -2.41
C ILE A 4 9.30 11.33 -2.82
N LEU A 5 9.31 10.33 -3.69
CA LEU A 5 8.20 9.48 -4.04
C LEU A 5 8.42 8.12 -3.37
N SER A 6 7.47 7.67 -2.56
CA SER A 6 7.49 6.34 -1.95
C SER A 6 6.28 5.56 -2.42
N LEU A 7 6.51 4.44 -3.07
CA LEU A 7 5.51 3.49 -3.53
C LEU A 7 5.49 2.33 -2.55
N LEU A 8 4.45 2.26 -1.72
CA LEU A 8 4.31 1.22 -0.70
C LEU A 8 3.51 0.06 -1.26
N ASP A 9 4.13 -1.12 -1.34
CA ASP A 9 3.47 -2.36 -1.75
C ASP A 9 2.95 -3.13 -0.54
N LEU A 10 1.83 -3.81 -0.69
CA LEU A 10 1.20 -4.59 0.37
C LEU A 10 1.27 -6.09 0.05
N SER A 11 1.74 -6.86 1.02
CA SER A 11 1.80 -8.32 0.88
C SER A 11 0.39 -8.92 0.96
N ALA A 12 -0.02 -9.65 -0.10
CA ALA A 12 -1.26 -10.43 -0.14
C ALA A 12 -2.52 -9.66 0.29
N ALA A 13 -2.62 -8.38 -0.06
CA ALA A 13 -3.60 -7.42 0.41
C ALA A 13 -5.05 -7.93 0.43
N PHE A 14 -5.50 -8.57 -0.67
CA PHE A 14 -6.86 -9.11 -0.77
C PHE A 14 -7.05 -10.41 0.01
N ASP A 15 -5.99 -11.17 0.26
CA ASP A 15 -6.05 -12.48 0.90
C ASP A 15 -5.99 -12.40 2.44
N THR A 16 -5.56 -11.26 2.99
CA THR A 16 -5.36 -11.05 4.43
C THR A 16 -6.45 -10.22 5.10
N LEU A 17 -7.46 -9.77 4.32
CA LEU A 17 -8.58 -8.99 4.82
C LEU A 17 -9.33 -9.78 5.91
N ASP A 18 -9.30 -9.30 7.14
CA ASP A 18 -9.98 -9.90 8.27
C ASP A 18 -11.49 -9.58 8.23
N HIS A 19 -12.34 -10.63 8.20
CA HIS A 19 -13.78 -10.48 8.06
C HIS A 19 -14.40 -9.74 9.25
N HIS A 20 -13.89 -9.95 10.47
CA HIS A 20 -14.41 -9.29 11.66
C HIS A 20 -14.10 -7.79 11.63
N ILE A 21 -12.86 -7.42 11.33
CA ILE A 21 -12.46 -6.02 11.16
C ILE A 21 -13.26 -5.38 10.03
N MET A 22 -13.50 -6.10 8.92
CA MET A 22 -14.29 -5.59 7.80
C MET A 22 -15.72 -5.26 8.24
N LEU A 23 -16.40 -6.19 8.92
CA LEU A 23 -17.77 -6.00 9.39
C LEU A 23 -17.87 -4.87 10.42
N GLN A 24 -16.89 -4.73 11.31
CA GLN A 24 -16.81 -3.59 12.22
C GLN A 24 -16.71 -2.27 11.47
N ARG A 25 -15.89 -2.18 10.41
CA ARG A 25 -15.75 -0.96 9.60
C ARG A 25 -17.02 -0.62 8.83
N LEU A 26 -17.64 -1.62 8.22
CA LEU A 26 -18.94 -1.43 7.55
C LEU A 26 -19.96 -0.82 8.51
N SER A 27 -20.00 -1.30 9.75
CA SER A 27 -20.92 -0.80 10.77
C SER A 27 -20.50 0.57 11.33
N LEU A 28 -19.27 0.68 11.86
CA LEU A 28 -18.86 1.84 12.66
C LEU A 28 -18.38 3.02 11.81
N THR A 29 -17.71 2.73 10.68
CA THR A 29 -17.15 3.79 9.82
C THR A 29 -18.11 4.20 8.72
N PHE A 30 -18.82 3.24 8.12
CA PHE A 30 -19.73 3.49 7.00
C PHE A 30 -21.21 3.50 7.39
N GLY A 31 -21.56 3.20 8.65
CA GLY A 31 -22.92 3.27 9.16
C GLY A 31 -23.85 2.17 8.64
N PHE A 32 -23.32 1.08 8.07
CA PHE A 32 -24.14 -0.03 7.60
C PHE A 32 -24.75 -0.76 8.78
N SER A 33 -26.06 -1.02 8.69
CA SER A 33 -26.83 -1.65 9.76
C SER A 33 -27.96 -2.54 9.19
N GLY A 34 -28.67 -3.22 10.07
CA GLY A 34 -29.87 -3.99 9.71
C GLY A 34 -29.61 -5.03 8.62
N THR A 35 -30.46 -5.04 7.60
CA THR A 35 -30.42 -6.02 6.50
C THR A 35 -29.13 -5.95 5.68
N VAL A 36 -28.60 -4.73 5.47
CA VAL A 36 -27.36 -4.52 4.69
C VAL A 36 -26.18 -5.17 5.39
N LEU A 37 -26.00 -4.92 6.70
CA LEU A 37 -24.90 -5.52 7.45
C LEU A 37 -25.05 -7.05 7.54
N LYS A 38 -26.27 -7.56 7.73
CA LYS A 38 -26.53 -9.01 7.70
C LYS A 38 -26.17 -9.65 6.37
N TRP A 39 -26.42 -8.93 5.27
CA TRP A 39 -26.05 -9.41 3.94
C TRP A 39 -24.53 -9.54 3.79
N PHE A 40 -23.76 -8.53 4.21
CA PHE A 40 -22.29 -8.60 4.19
C PHE A 40 -21.76 -9.70 5.11
N THR A 41 -22.39 -9.89 6.28
CA THR A 41 -22.03 -10.99 7.18
C THR A 41 -22.21 -12.34 6.48
N SER A 42 -23.36 -12.56 5.82
CA SER A 42 -23.62 -13.78 5.05
C SER A 42 -22.68 -13.90 3.83
N TYR A 43 -22.35 -12.80 3.18
CA TYR A 43 -21.44 -12.81 2.03
C TYR A 43 -20.02 -13.27 2.41
N LEU A 44 -19.54 -12.94 3.60
CA LEU A 44 -18.21 -13.30 4.10
C LEU A 44 -18.20 -14.65 4.87
N ALA A 45 -19.34 -15.08 5.43
CA ALA A 45 -19.43 -16.29 6.25
C ALA A 45 -19.35 -17.58 5.43
N ASP A 46 -18.86 -18.63 6.08
CA ASP A 46 -18.89 -20.04 5.62
C ASP A 46 -18.29 -20.27 4.22
N ARG A 47 -17.40 -19.39 3.81
CA ARG A 47 -16.68 -19.56 2.55
C ARG A 47 -15.64 -20.65 2.66
N GLN A 48 -15.53 -21.44 1.60
CA GLN A 48 -14.58 -22.54 1.50
C GLN A 48 -13.78 -22.45 0.21
N TYR A 49 -12.56 -22.92 0.26
CA TYR A 49 -11.72 -23.10 -0.91
C TYR A 49 -11.21 -24.54 -0.99
N PHE A 50 -10.86 -24.98 -2.17
CA PHE A 50 -10.22 -26.26 -2.45
C PHE A 50 -9.28 -26.11 -3.64
N VAL A 51 -8.31 -26.99 -3.73
CA VAL A 51 -7.34 -27.04 -4.82
C VAL A 51 -7.66 -28.22 -5.73
N ILE A 52 -7.56 -28.05 -7.05
CA ILE A 52 -7.68 -29.11 -8.03
C ILE A 52 -6.31 -29.34 -8.68
N VAL A 53 -5.78 -30.56 -8.59
CA VAL A 53 -4.56 -30.97 -9.26
C VAL A 53 -4.86 -32.25 -10.05
N ASN A 54 -4.60 -32.24 -11.35
CA ASN A 54 -4.85 -33.38 -12.25
C ASN A 54 -6.29 -33.96 -12.13
N GLY A 55 -7.28 -33.10 -11.98
CA GLY A 55 -8.68 -33.49 -11.82
C GLY A 55 -9.07 -34.00 -10.43
N GLN A 56 -8.13 -34.14 -9.51
CA GLN A 56 -8.39 -34.53 -8.12
C GLN A 56 -8.59 -33.27 -7.26
N ARG A 57 -9.66 -33.29 -6.46
CA ARG A 57 -10.05 -32.19 -5.57
C ARG A 57 -9.53 -32.46 -4.15
N SER A 58 -8.90 -31.47 -3.52
CA SER A 58 -8.55 -31.53 -2.10
C SER A 58 -9.81 -31.47 -1.21
N GLN A 59 -9.65 -31.76 0.07
CA GLN A 59 -10.67 -31.43 1.06
C GLN A 59 -10.90 -29.91 1.09
N PRO A 60 -12.16 -29.46 1.28
CA PRO A 60 -12.44 -28.04 1.43
C PRO A 60 -11.88 -27.51 2.75
N ASN A 61 -11.32 -26.30 2.74
CA ASN A 61 -10.89 -25.57 3.91
C ASN A 61 -11.70 -24.27 4.03
N LEU A 62 -11.98 -23.86 5.25
CA LEU A 62 -12.64 -22.58 5.54
C LEU A 62 -11.76 -21.42 5.11
N LEU A 63 -12.38 -20.42 4.49
CA LEU A 63 -11.76 -19.13 4.14
C LEU A 63 -12.13 -18.12 5.23
N GLU A 64 -11.27 -18.00 6.24
CA GLU A 64 -11.47 -17.08 7.38
C GLU A 64 -11.04 -15.67 7.10
N PHE A 65 -10.23 -15.47 6.07
CA PHE A 65 -9.66 -14.20 5.67
C PHE A 65 -9.77 -13.99 4.17
N GLY A 66 -9.69 -12.72 3.78
CA GLY A 66 -9.64 -12.34 2.38
C GLY A 66 -11.00 -12.21 1.71
N VAL A 67 -10.95 -11.68 0.51
CA VAL A 67 -12.10 -11.55 -0.39
C VAL A 67 -11.79 -12.25 -1.72
N PRO A 68 -12.78 -12.84 -2.40
CA PRO A 68 -12.53 -13.56 -3.64
C PRO A 68 -11.89 -12.66 -4.68
N ARG A 69 -10.71 -13.03 -5.15
CA ARG A 69 -10.06 -12.37 -6.27
C ARG A 69 -10.94 -12.42 -7.52
N GLY A 70 -10.99 -11.32 -8.26
CA GLY A 70 -11.87 -11.20 -9.43
C GLY A 70 -13.36 -11.00 -9.12
N SER A 71 -13.76 -10.93 -7.84
CA SER A 71 -15.13 -10.54 -7.49
C SER A 71 -15.35 -9.05 -7.70
N VAL A 72 -16.58 -8.67 -8.06
CA VAL A 72 -16.96 -7.24 -8.23
C VAL A 72 -16.82 -6.46 -6.94
N LEU A 73 -17.06 -7.08 -5.78
CA LEU A 73 -17.01 -6.44 -4.47
C LEU A 73 -15.60 -6.40 -3.85
N GLY A 74 -14.68 -7.26 -4.29
CA GLY A 74 -13.34 -7.35 -3.72
C GLY A 74 -12.63 -5.98 -3.62
N PRO A 75 -12.47 -5.25 -4.73
CA PRO A 75 -11.84 -3.93 -4.71
C PRO A 75 -12.56 -2.91 -3.82
N VAL A 76 -13.89 -2.92 -3.82
CA VAL A 76 -14.69 -2.01 -2.99
C VAL A 76 -14.50 -2.32 -1.50
N LEU A 77 -14.59 -3.58 -1.11
CA LEU A 77 -14.37 -4.02 0.27
C LEU A 77 -12.95 -3.71 0.73
N TYR A 78 -11.97 -3.93 -0.13
CA TYR A 78 -10.58 -3.59 0.18
C TYR A 78 -10.40 -2.08 0.41
N THR A 79 -10.96 -1.24 -0.45
CA THR A 79 -10.94 0.23 -0.29
C THR A 79 -11.61 0.65 1.03
N MET A 80 -12.74 0.04 1.37
CA MET A 80 -13.42 0.29 2.64
C MET A 80 -12.59 -0.19 3.84
N TYR A 81 -11.89 -1.32 3.68
CA TYR A 81 -11.01 -1.86 4.70
C TYR A 81 -9.81 -0.96 4.98
N THR A 82 -9.22 -0.38 3.96
CA THR A 82 -8.04 0.49 4.08
C THR A 82 -8.39 1.97 4.28
N PHE A 83 -9.66 2.36 4.19
CA PHE A 83 -10.10 3.74 4.32
C PHE A 83 -9.51 4.50 5.52
N PRO A 84 -9.42 3.93 6.76
CA PRO A 84 -8.86 4.65 7.90
C PRO A 84 -7.36 4.93 7.78
N LEU A 85 -6.61 4.19 6.93
CA LEU A 85 -5.19 4.45 6.67
C LEU A 85 -4.95 5.86 6.15
N GLY A 86 -5.86 6.37 5.31
CA GLY A 86 -5.78 7.74 4.83
C GLY A 86 -5.78 8.80 5.95
N ASN A 87 -6.45 8.53 7.08
CA ASN A 87 -6.42 9.44 8.23
C ASN A 87 -5.06 9.39 8.94
N VAL A 88 -4.44 8.21 9.04
CA VAL A 88 -3.09 8.04 9.61
C VAL A 88 -2.08 8.85 8.79
N ILE A 89 -2.10 8.71 7.46
CA ILE A 89 -1.17 9.43 6.59
C ILE A 89 -1.39 10.94 6.65
N ARG A 90 -2.65 11.42 6.71
CA ARG A 90 -2.95 12.85 6.87
C ARG A 90 -2.34 13.44 8.15
N GLN A 91 -2.32 12.68 9.25
CA GLN A 91 -1.72 13.13 10.52
C GLN A 91 -0.20 13.34 10.40
N CYS A 92 0.46 12.64 9.48
CA CYS A 92 1.89 12.82 9.21
C CYS A 92 2.19 14.07 8.36
N ASN A 93 1.16 14.77 7.87
CA ASN A 93 1.31 15.93 6.97
C ASN A 93 2.16 15.61 5.71
N VAL A 94 2.00 14.39 5.18
CA VAL A 94 2.59 13.91 3.93
C VAL A 94 1.47 13.73 2.91
N PRO A 95 1.50 14.40 1.76
CA PRO A 95 0.57 14.17 0.67
C PRO A 95 0.65 12.73 0.17
N PHE A 96 -0.49 12.16 -0.21
CA PHE A 96 -0.57 10.78 -0.63
C PHE A 96 -1.67 10.55 -1.67
N HIS A 97 -1.55 9.44 -2.38
CA HIS A 97 -2.57 8.88 -3.23
C HIS A 97 -2.71 7.39 -2.97
N MET A 98 -3.93 6.87 -2.98
CA MET A 98 -4.21 5.44 -2.81
C MET A 98 -5.00 4.95 -4.02
N TYR A 99 -4.54 3.86 -4.64
CA TYR A 99 -5.20 3.19 -5.73
C TYR A 99 -5.18 1.68 -5.47
N ALA A 100 -6.31 1.13 -5.07
CA ALA A 100 -6.45 -0.24 -4.58
C ALA A 100 -5.43 -0.52 -3.45
N ASP A 101 -4.50 -1.46 -3.65
CA ASP A 101 -3.42 -1.83 -2.75
C ASP A 101 -2.17 -0.93 -2.88
N ASP A 102 -2.06 -0.16 -3.96
CA ASP A 102 -0.94 0.78 -4.14
C ASP A 102 -1.15 2.04 -3.29
N THR A 103 -0.22 2.33 -2.40
CA THR A 103 -0.19 3.56 -1.62
C THR A 103 1.05 4.37 -1.97
N GLN A 104 0.83 5.59 -2.43
CA GLN A 104 1.87 6.52 -2.87
C GLN A 104 1.98 7.66 -1.88
N LEU A 105 3.17 7.89 -1.34
CA LEU A 105 3.50 9.05 -0.53
C LEU A 105 4.43 9.94 -1.34
N TYR A 106 4.22 11.24 -1.30
CA TYR A 106 5.10 12.18 -1.97
C TYR A 106 5.24 13.47 -1.17
N LYS A 107 6.45 13.95 -1.04
CA LYS A 107 6.72 15.22 -0.36
C LYS A 107 7.92 15.90 -0.99
N SER A 108 7.90 17.23 -1.01
CA SER A 108 8.94 18.05 -1.63
C SER A 108 9.49 19.05 -0.63
N ALA A 109 10.79 19.32 -0.71
CA ALA A 109 11.46 20.34 0.10
C ALA A 109 12.56 21.05 -0.70
N LYS A 110 13.11 22.12 -0.14
CA LYS A 110 14.34 22.76 -0.66
C LYS A 110 15.54 21.85 -0.36
N PRO A 111 16.63 21.93 -1.13
CA PRO A 111 17.84 21.13 -0.86
C PRO A 111 18.39 21.29 0.56
N SER A 112 18.27 22.48 1.16
CA SER A 112 18.66 22.75 2.56
C SER A 112 17.79 22.07 3.61
N GLU A 113 16.59 21.59 3.24
CA GLU A 113 15.58 21.00 4.13
C GLU A 113 15.44 19.49 3.91
N THR A 114 16.34 18.88 3.13
CA THR A 114 16.26 17.47 2.72
C THR A 114 16.26 16.51 3.92
N SER A 115 17.03 16.81 4.98
CA SER A 115 17.04 15.97 6.18
C SER A 115 15.67 15.92 6.87
N GLY A 116 14.97 17.05 6.96
CA GLY A 116 13.60 17.11 7.48
C GLY A 116 12.62 16.35 6.60
N LEU A 117 12.76 16.48 5.27
CA LEU A 117 11.95 15.74 4.31
C LEU A 117 12.06 14.22 4.50
N ILE A 118 13.28 13.71 4.70
CA ILE A 118 13.52 12.28 4.94
C ILE A 118 12.85 11.83 6.24
N VAL A 119 13.03 12.59 7.33
CA VAL A 119 12.42 12.28 8.63
C VAL A 119 10.91 12.24 8.53
N ASP A 120 10.29 13.18 7.83
CA ASP A 120 8.83 13.23 7.66
C ASP A 120 8.31 12.01 6.91
N VAL A 121 8.96 11.63 5.80
CA VAL A 121 8.59 10.45 5.00
C VAL A 121 8.79 9.17 5.81
N GLN A 122 9.93 9.04 6.48
CA GLN A 122 10.26 7.90 7.35
C GLN A 122 9.22 7.72 8.45
N SER A 123 8.93 8.78 9.21
CA SER A 123 7.93 8.73 10.28
C SER A 123 6.53 8.37 9.76
N CYS A 124 6.19 8.84 8.54
CA CYS A 124 4.93 8.48 7.91
C CYS A 124 4.87 6.99 7.55
N ILE A 125 5.93 6.42 6.98
CA ILE A 125 5.99 5.00 6.64
C ILE A 125 5.93 4.15 7.93
N GLU A 126 6.60 4.55 9.01
CA GLU A 126 6.52 3.89 10.31
C GLU A 126 5.09 3.90 10.87
N ALA A 127 4.40 5.03 10.78
CA ALA A 127 2.99 5.13 11.20
C ALA A 127 2.07 4.23 10.35
N VAL A 128 2.32 4.14 9.04
CA VAL A 128 1.62 3.21 8.13
C VAL A 128 1.86 1.76 8.55
N LYS A 129 3.10 1.34 8.79
CA LYS A 129 3.43 -0.01 9.28
C LYS A 129 2.76 -0.32 10.62
N ALA A 130 2.81 0.62 11.56
CA ALA A 130 2.19 0.48 12.88
C ALA A 130 0.66 0.32 12.79
N TRP A 131 0.02 1.03 11.85
CA TRP A 131 -1.41 0.87 11.58
C TRP A 131 -1.73 -0.47 10.91
N MET A 132 -0.89 -0.94 10.00
CA MET A 132 -1.11 -2.19 9.26
C MET A 132 -1.16 -3.43 10.18
N ALA A 133 -0.28 -3.52 11.16
CA ALA A 133 -0.13 -4.71 12.00
C ALA A 133 -1.43 -5.13 12.73
N PRO A 134 -2.13 -4.27 13.49
CA PRO A 134 -3.41 -4.63 14.10
C PRO A 134 -4.52 -4.86 13.08
N ASN A 135 -4.38 -4.34 11.87
CA ASN A 135 -5.31 -4.51 10.77
C ASN A 135 -4.99 -5.73 9.88
N LYS A 136 -4.14 -6.65 10.35
CA LYS A 136 -3.78 -7.88 9.63
C LYS A 136 -3.21 -7.64 8.22
N LEU A 137 -2.66 -6.46 7.99
CA LEU A 137 -1.95 -6.10 6.76
C LEU A 137 -0.45 -6.08 7.01
N LYS A 138 0.32 -6.32 5.98
CA LYS A 138 1.78 -6.26 6.04
C LYS A 138 2.32 -5.52 4.82
N MET A 139 3.22 -4.57 5.06
CA MET A 139 3.98 -3.94 3.99
C MET A 139 5.00 -4.93 3.44
N ASN A 140 5.17 -4.92 2.13
CA ASN A 140 6.20 -5.69 1.45
C ASN A 140 7.42 -4.80 1.26
N ASP A 141 8.38 -4.93 2.19
CA ASP A 141 9.56 -4.09 2.20
C ASP A 141 10.45 -4.29 0.95
N ASP A 142 10.49 -5.54 0.42
CA ASP A 142 11.28 -5.88 -0.78
C ASP A 142 10.72 -5.26 -2.06
N LYS A 143 9.43 -4.94 -2.09
CA LYS A 143 8.75 -4.31 -3.23
C LYS A 143 8.43 -2.83 -2.99
N THR A 144 8.64 -2.35 -1.78
CA THR A 144 8.47 -0.92 -1.48
C THR A 144 9.61 -0.14 -2.12
N GLU A 145 9.27 0.79 -2.98
CA GLU A 145 10.24 1.60 -3.71
C GLU A 145 10.23 3.04 -3.18
N ILE A 146 11.40 3.58 -2.87
CA ILE A 146 11.55 4.99 -2.50
C ILE A 146 12.50 5.64 -3.50
N MET A 147 12.03 6.66 -4.18
CA MET A 147 12.75 7.33 -5.26
C MET A 147 12.85 8.84 -5.00
N PRO A 148 14.06 9.40 -4.92
CA PRO A 148 14.23 10.83 -4.96
C PRO A 148 14.05 11.34 -6.39
N VAL A 149 13.27 12.41 -6.55
CA VAL A 149 12.97 13.03 -7.85
C VAL A 149 13.49 14.46 -7.85
N SER A 150 14.39 14.77 -8.76
CA SER A 150 14.95 16.12 -8.98
C SER A 150 15.74 16.19 -10.28
N THR A 151 16.38 17.32 -10.54
CA THR A 151 17.39 17.42 -11.60
C THR A 151 18.65 16.61 -11.24
N THR A 152 19.31 16.05 -12.24
CA THR A 152 20.52 15.22 -12.09
C THR A 152 21.58 15.88 -11.20
N GLN A 153 21.79 17.20 -11.33
CA GLN A 153 22.76 17.95 -10.51
C GLN A 153 22.41 17.90 -9.01
N LYS A 154 21.12 18.01 -8.65
CA LYS A 154 20.69 17.96 -7.25
C LYS A 154 20.70 16.55 -6.71
N LEU A 155 20.36 15.56 -7.53
CA LEU A 155 20.44 14.14 -7.15
C LEU A 155 21.87 13.75 -6.81
N ASN A 156 22.87 14.18 -7.59
CA ASN A 156 24.28 13.92 -7.33
C ASN A 156 24.80 14.59 -6.05
N SER A 157 24.08 15.58 -5.50
CA SER A 157 24.43 16.23 -4.24
C SER A 157 23.77 15.59 -3.01
N LEU A 158 22.96 14.55 -3.19
CA LEU A 158 22.35 13.81 -2.08
C LEU A 158 23.41 12.94 -1.38
N ASN A 159 23.47 13.04 -0.07
CA ASN A 159 24.43 12.32 0.77
C ASN A 159 23.78 11.12 1.49
N PHE A 160 22.74 10.52 0.91
CA PHE A 160 22.06 9.35 1.47
C PHE A 160 21.60 8.42 0.36
N ASP A 161 21.75 7.11 0.59
CA ASP A 161 21.40 6.06 -0.37
C ASP A 161 20.25 5.19 0.12
N ASN A 162 19.72 5.47 1.30
CA ASN A 162 18.66 4.66 1.91
C ASN A 162 17.85 5.45 2.94
N ILE A 163 16.67 4.96 3.23
CA ILE A 163 15.80 5.43 4.31
C ILE A 163 15.59 4.27 5.27
N CYS A 164 15.81 4.50 6.58
CA CYS A 164 15.58 3.51 7.61
C CYS A 164 14.14 3.61 8.11
N VAL A 165 13.41 2.50 8.14
CA VAL A 165 12.04 2.41 8.65
C VAL A 165 12.01 1.35 9.75
N GLY A 166 12.06 1.78 11.01
CA GLY A 166 12.30 0.89 12.13
C GLY A 166 13.67 0.22 12.02
N THR A 167 13.69 -1.11 11.92
CA THR A 167 14.90 -1.92 11.70
C THR A 167 15.23 -2.13 10.23
N ASP A 168 14.29 -1.85 9.34
CA ASP A 168 14.43 -2.13 7.91
C ASP A 168 15.10 -0.96 7.19
N LYS A 169 15.93 -1.30 6.20
CA LYS A 169 16.69 -0.36 5.41
C LYS A 169 16.23 -0.45 3.96
N ILE A 170 15.52 0.57 3.50
CA ILE A 170 15.02 0.64 2.13
C ILE A 170 16.02 1.46 1.30
N THR A 171 16.65 0.82 0.33
CA THR A 171 17.58 1.49 -0.59
C THR A 171 16.82 2.35 -1.58
N LEU A 172 17.36 3.54 -1.87
CA LEU A 172 16.75 4.44 -2.85
C LEU A 172 16.86 3.86 -4.27
N SER A 173 15.77 3.91 -4.99
CA SER A 173 15.68 3.49 -6.37
C SER A 173 15.89 4.66 -7.34
N HIS A 174 16.56 4.40 -8.45
CA HIS A 174 16.64 5.37 -9.56
C HIS A 174 15.44 5.29 -10.51
N LYS A 175 14.66 4.21 -10.40
CA LYS A 175 13.47 3.94 -11.21
C LYS A 175 12.41 3.31 -10.33
N ALA A 176 11.15 3.62 -10.59
CA ALA A 176 10.03 3.02 -9.89
C ALA A 176 8.89 2.75 -10.88
N LYS A 177 8.19 1.64 -10.69
CA LYS A 177 7.03 1.30 -11.52
C LYS A 177 5.73 1.67 -10.81
N ASN A 178 5.01 2.64 -11.36
CA ASN A 178 3.76 3.14 -10.81
C ASN A 178 2.62 2.94 -11.81
N LEU A 179 1.60 2.14 -11.47
CA LEU A 179 0.41 1.88 -12.29
C LEU A 179 0.75 1.54 -13.76
N GLY A 180 1.79 0.73 -13.96
CA GLY A 180 2.23 0.31 -15.28
C GLY A 180 3.23 1.25 -15.96
N VAL A 181 3.45 2.45 -15.44
CA VAL A 181 4.41 3.43 -15.95
C VAL A 181 5.73 3.32 -15.20
N THR A 182 6.86 3.20 -15.91
CA THR A 182 8.19 3.28 -15.31
C THR A 182 8.62 4.73 -15.23
N LEU A 183 8.75 5.24 -14.02
CA LEU A 183 9.28 6.57 -13.72
C LEU A 183 10.79 6.46 -13.47
N ASP A 184 11.54 7.46 -13.91
CA ASP A 184 12.93 7.67 -13.56
C ASP A 184 13.07 8.92 -12.66
N ASN A 185 14.16 9.02 -11.93
CA ASN A 185 14.37 10.03 -10.89
C ASN A 185 14.50 11.48 -11.41
N ASP A 186 14.66 11.68 -12.71
CA ASP A 186 14.64 13.00 -13.38
C ASP A 186 13.34 13.21 -14.21
N LEU A 187 12.42 12.22 -14.17
CA LEU A 187 11.17 12.20 -14.91
C LEU A 187 11.34 12.36 -16.44
N SER A 188 12.47 11.88 -16.98
CA SER A 188 12.74 11.92 -18.41
C SER A 188 11.86 10.95 -19.20
N MET A 189 11.28 9.94 -18.54
CA MET A 189 10.47 8.86 -19.13
C MET A 189 11.24 7.97 -20.13
N ASN A 190 12.55 8.13 -20.24
CA ASN A 190 13.38 7.35 -21.15
C ASN A 190 13.28 5.86 -20.88
N SER A 191 13.27 5.49 -19.59
CA SER A 191 13.14 4.09 -19.16
C SER A 191 11.79 3.48 -19.51
N HIS A 192 10.72 4.27 -19.52
CA HIS A 192 9.39 3.80 -19.92
C HIS A 192 9.33 3.58 -21.41
N VAL A 193 9.75 4.56 -22.20
CA VAL A 193 9.72 4.51 -23.68
C VAL A 193 10.57 3.37 -24.22
N THR A 194 11.71 3.07 -23.60
CA THR A 194 12.60 1.97 -24.04
C THR A 194 12.01 0.57 -23.76
N ASN A 195 11.07 0.46 -22.83
CA ASN A 195 10.46 -0.81 -22.40
C ASN A 195 9.10 -1.10 -23.07
N ILE A 196 8.65 -0.26 -24.00
CA ILE A 196 7.47 -0.47 -24.84
C ILE A 196 7.89 -1.13 -26.15
#